data_6b863a7425308bd3ff304b723ea91b61
#
_entry.id   6b863a7425308bd3ff304b723ea91b61
#
_cell.length_a   1.000
_cell.length_b   1.000
_cell.length_c   1.000
_cell.angle_alpha   90.00
_cell.angle_beta   90.00
_cell.angle_gamma   90.00
#
_symmetry.space_group_name_H-M   'P 1'
#
loop_
_entity.id
_entity.type
_entity.pdbx_description
1 polymer ?
#
loop_
_entity_poly.entity_id
_entity_poly.type
_entity_poly.pdbx_seq_one_letter_code
_entity_poly.pdbx_strand_id
1 'polypeptide(L)'
;SLKILGCEGDPIIIQGDRLEDFFEDVPGQWGELIGGIYLTQTSIDNEVRNAIIKNGTVGIIVDSNTNANPSLILENTQILNMSFFGLLAQDARVEAKNTVIANCGDHAVALRYGGDYLFEHCTFANFWSENPRSKTTLLINNQFRVDGIDYVRDFNARFDNTIIYGALDEEVEID
;
A
#
# COMPACT_ATOMS: atom_id res chain seq x y z
N SER A 1 -11.68 7.27 12.76
CA SER A 1 -10.22 7.27 12.51
C SER A 1 -9.57 6.05 13.14
N LEU A 2 -8.56 5.52 12.50
CA LEU A 2 -7.69 4.45 12.99
C LEU A 2 -6.34 5.06 13.43
N LYS A 3 -5.86 4.71 14.61
CA LYS A 3 -4.54 5.13 15.10
C LYS A 3 -3.74 3.89 15.50
N ILE A 4 -2.66 3.62 14.77
CA ILE A 4 -1.67 2.58 15.07
C ILE A 4 -0.36 3.31 15.34
N LEU A 5 0.00 3.44 16.61
CA LEU A 5 1.08 4.32 17.04
C LEU A 5 2.08 3.53 17.90
N GLY A 6 3.06 2.93 17.24
CA GLY A 6 4.20 2.28 17.89
C GLY A 6 5.26 3.29 18.33
N CYS A 7 6.29 2.81 18.99
CA CYS A 7 7.45 3.59 19.42
C CYS A 7 8.67 3.31 18.55
N GLU A 8 9.59 4.25 18.46
CA GLU A 8 10.91 4.00 17.86
C GLU A 8 11.63 2.89 18.62
N GLY A 9 12.08 1.87 17.90
CA GLY A 9 12.73 0.68 18.47
C GLY A 9 11.76 -0.38 19.03
N ASP A 10 10.44 -0.10 19.11
CA ASP A 10 9.40 -1.05 19.53
C ASP A 10 8.15 -0.88 18.65
N PRO A 11 8.19 -1.35 17.39
CA PRO A 11 7.09 -1.18 16.46
C PRO A 11 5.90 -2.06 16.80
N ILE A 12 4.70 -1.60 16.44
CA ILE A 12 3.50 -2.45 16.46
C ILE A 12 3.59 -3.42 15.28
N ILE A 13 3.49 -4.72 15.54
CA ILE A 13 3.49 -5.75 14.50
C ILE A 13 2.05 -6.19 14.23
N ILE A 14 1.64 -6.13 12.97
CA ILE A 14 0.34 -6.60 12.48
C ILE A 14 0.59 -7.73 11.50
N GLN A 15 0.18 -8.93 11.87
CA GLN A 15 0.38 -10.16 11.09
C GLN A 15 -0.70 -11.20 11.42
N GLY A 16 -0.70 -12.34 10.73
CA GLY A 16 -1.53 -13.48 11.09
C GLY A 16 -1.16 -14.07 12.45
N ASP A 17 -2.01 -14.95 12.96
CA ASP A 17 -1.86 -15.63 14.25
C ASP A 17 -0.98 -16.90 14.19
N ARG A 18 -0.50 -17.26 13.02
CA ARG A 18 0.43 -18.37 12.81
C ARG A 18 1.85 -17.90 13.05
N LEU A 19 2.35 -18.14 14.25
CA LEU A 19 3.67 -17.65 14.70
C LEU A 19 4.74 -18.75 14.69
N GLU A 20 4.44 -19.94 14.18
CA GLU A 20 5.42 -21.02 14.03
C GLU A 20 6.44 -20.67 12.94
N ASP A 21 7.70 -20.97 13.15
CA ASP A 21 8.83 -20.67 12.26
C ASP A 21 8.55 -20.98 10.77
N PHE A 22 7.79 -22.06 10.50
CA PHE A 22 7.41 -22.43 9.14
C PHE A 22 6.52 -21.41 8.44
N PHE A 23 5.77 -20.59 9.19
CA PHE A 23 4.85 -19.59 8.68
C PHE A 23 5.37 -18.15 8.81
N GLU A 24 6.58 -17.96 9.32
CA GLU A 24 7.10 -16.63 9.66
C GLU A 24 7.06 -15.64 8.49
N ASP A 25 7.31 -16.11 7.28
CA ASP A 25 7.35 -15.29 6.06
C ASP A 25 6.38 -15.78 4.97
N VAL A 26 5.33 -16.53 5.33
CA VAL A 26 4.34 -16.97 4.35
C VAL A 26 3.30 -15.85 4.13
N PRO A 27 3.13 -15.35 2.90
CA PRO A 27 2.14 -14.31 2.61
C PRO A 27 0.70 -14.85 2.62
N GLY A 28 -0.28 -13.96 2.71
CA GLY A 28 -1.71 -14.31 2.60
C GLY A 28 -2.30 -15.00 3.84
N GLN A 29 -1.68 -14.90 5.01
CA GLN A 29 -2.15 -15.54 6.23
C GLN A 29 -3.40 -14.88 6.83
N TRP A 30 -3.70 -13.65 6.47
CA TRP A 30 -4.84 -12.88 6.97
C TRP A 30 -5.36 -11.91 5.91
N GLY A 31 -6.58 -11.41 6.09
CA GLY A 31 -7.19 -10.44 5.19
C GLY A 31 -8.04 -11.05 4.08
N GLU A 32 -8.17 -12.38 3.99
CA GLU A 32 -8.99 -13.10 3.00
C GLU A 32 -8.93 -12.48 1.57
N LEU A 33 -10.07 -12.37 0.87
CA LEU A 33 -10.12 -11.91 -0.51
C LEU A 33 -9.99 -10.39 -0.70
N ILE A 34 -10.33 -9.59 0.33
CA ILE A 34 -10.39 -8.11 0.23
C ILE A 34 -9.36 -7.45 1.14
N GLY A 35 -8.61 -8.24 1.86
CA GLY A 35 -7.40 -7.77 2.44
C GLY A 35 -7.29 -7.26 3.74
N GLY A 36 -6.61 -6.80 4.49
CA GLY A 36 -5.97 -6.30 5.61
C GLY A 36 -6.70 -5.14 6.28
N ILE A 37 -6.07 -3.98 6.35
CA ILE A 37 -6.66 -2.77 6.93
C ILE A 37 -7.43 -2.02 5.85
N TYR A 38 -8.76 -1.98 5.96
CA TYR A 38 -9.61 -1.30 5.00
C TYR A 38 -10.15 0.03 5.55
N LEU A 39 -9.68 1.13 4.99
CA LEU A 39 -10.12 2.48 5.30
C LEU A 39 -11.19 2.90 4.29
N THR A 40 -12.45 2.84 4.71
CA THR A 40 -13.61 3.16 3.87
C THR A 40 -13.70 4.68 3.60
N GLN A 41 -14.56 5.08 2.67
CA GLN A 41 -14.80 6.49 2.28
C GLN A 41 -15.07 7.44 3.45
N THR A 42 -15.64 6.93 4.54
CA THR A 42 -15.93 7.73 5.74
C THR A 42 -14.81 7.72 6.78
N SER A 43 -13.76 6.94 6.55
CA SER A 43 -12.63 6.84 7.47
C SER A 43 -11.64 7.99 7.19
N ILE A 44 -11.48 8.86 8.16
CA ILE A 44 -10.63 10.06 8.07
C ILE A 44 -9.62 10.12 9.19
N ASP A 45 -8.57 10.91 9.02
CA ASP A 45 -7.51 11.14 10.01
C ASP A 45 -6.91 9.81 10.53
N ASN A 46 -6.60 8.89 9.60
CA ASN A 46 -5.97 7.63 9.94
C ASN A 46 -4.45 7.81 9.97
N GLU A 47 -3.83 7.22 10.96
CA GLU A 47 -2.39 7.28 11.16
C GLU A 47 -1.82 5.90 11.48
N VAL A 48 -0.73 5.55 10.81
CA VAL A 48 0.08 4.38 11.12
C VAL A 48 1.53 4.84 11.26
N ARG A 49 2.08 4.73 12.45
CA ARG A 49 3.45 5.15 12.77
C ARG A 49 4.19 4.06 13.51
N ASN A 50 5.46 3.87 13.15
CA ASN A 50 6.33 2.87 13.77
C ASN A 50 5.64 1.50 13.82
N ALA A 51 5.26 0.97 12.67
CA ALA A 51 4.54 -0.28 12.56
C ALA A 51 5.14 -1.19 11.48
N ILE A 52 4.96 -2.50 11.64
CA ILE A 52 5.28 -3.52 10.66
C ILE A 52 3.99 -4.27 10.35
N ILE A 53 3.52 -4.17 9.11
CA ILE A 53 2.33 -4.87 8.63
C ILE A 53 2.83 -5.94 7.67
N LYS A 54 2.61 -7.23 7.97
CA LYS A 54 3.19 -8.28 7.15
C LYS A 54 2.32 -9.51 6.96
N ASN A 55 2.63 -10.28 5.92
CA ASN A 55 2.10 -11.63 5.65
C ASN A 55 0.58 -11.68 5.41
N GLY A 56 -0.02 -10.57 5.00
CA GLY A 56 -1.45 -10.51 4.66
C GLY A 56 -1.73 -10.67 3.17
N THR A 57 -2.99 -10.51 2.81
CA THR A 57 -3.41 -10.45 1.41
C THR A 57 -3.18 -9.06 0.83
N VAL A 58 -3.71 -8.02 1.48
CA VAL A 58 -3.42 -6.61 1.18
C VAL A 58 -3.04 -5.92 2.50
N GLY A 59 -2.01 -5.10 2.48
CA GLY A 59 -1.58 -4.37 3.68
C GLY A 59 -2.61 -3.34 4.10
N ILE A 60 -2.76 -2.29 3.30
CA ILE A 60 -3.73 -1.21 3.54
C ILE A 60 -4.50 -0.91 2.26
N ILE A 61 -5.82 -0.81 2.36
CA ILE A 61 -6.72 -0.29 1.33
C ILE A 61 -7.25 1.06 1.81
N VAL A 62 -7.13 2.09 0.96
CA VAL A 62 -7.69 3.42 1.20
C VAL A 62 -8.68 3.72 0.11
N ASP A 63 -9.93 3.82 0.49
CA ASP A 63 -11.03 4.13 -0.44
C ASP A 63 -11.17 5.64 -0.65
N SER A 64 -11.88 6.03 -1.71
CA SER A 64 -12.09 7.41 -2.14
C SER A 64 -12.57 8.29 -0.99
N ASN A 65 -11.92 9.43 -0.82
CA ASN A 65 -12.29 10.42 0.20
C ASN A 65 -12.03 11.83 -0.29
N THR A 66 -13.07 12.66 -0.30
CA THR A 66 -13.05 14.04 -0.79
C THR A 66 -12.61 15.06 0.26
N ASN A 67 -12.19 14.63 1.45
CA ASN A 67 -11.74 15.55 2.50
C ASN A 67 -10.41 16.23 2.14
N ALA A 68 -10.24 17.46 2.64
CA ALA A 68 -9.01 18.22 2.45
C ALA A 68 -7.80 17.65 3.21
N ASN A 69 -8.04 16.90 4.29
CA ASN A 69 -7.01 16.26 5.08
C ASN A 69 -6.63 14.88 4.49
N PRO A 70 -5.41 14.39 4.71
CA PRO A 70 -5.04 13.04 4.32
C PRO A 70 -6.00 11.99 4.90
N SER A 71 -6.40 11.06 4.04
CA SER A 71 -7.16 9.87 4.47
C SER A 71 -6.28 8.93 5.29
N LEU A 72 -4.97 8.92 4.98
CA LEU A 72 -3.97 8.10 5.65
C LEU A 72 -2.63 8.82 5.73
N ILE A 73 -2.02 8.79 6.91
CA ILE A 73 -0.62 9.16 7.13
C ILE A 73 0.14 7.90 7.53
N LEU A 74 1.23 7.61 6.80
CA LEU A 74 2.20 6.56 7.12
C LEU A 74 3.53 7.19 7.52
N GLU A 75 4.11 6.77 8.64
CA GLU A 75 5.43 7.25 9.05
C GLU A 75 6.23 6.13 9.71
N ASN A 76 7.50 5.97 9.32
CA ASN A 76 8.39 4.94 9.87
C ASN A 76 7.74 3.55 9.85
N THR A 77 7.06 3.20 8.78
CA THR A 77 6.22 2.00 8.69
C THR A 77 6.77 1.06 7.62
N GLN A 78 6.62 -0.23 7.85
CA GLN A 78 6.94 -1.26 6.89
C GLN A 78 5.68 -2.04 6.53
N ILE A 79 5.44 -2.24 5.23
CA ILE A 79 4.38 -3.11 4.71
C ILE A 79 5.06 -4.16 3.85
N LEU A 80 5.04 -5.41 4.30
CA LEU A 80 5.92 -6.44 3.75
C LEU A 80 5.14 -7.72 3.43
N ASN A 81 5.57 -8.37 2.33
CA ASN A 81 5.21 -9.75 2.07
C ASN A 81 3.68 -9.97 1.99
N MET A 82 3.02 -9.15 1.17
CA MET A 82 1.58 -9.29 0.90
C MET A 82 1.34 -10.16 -0.32
N SER A 83 0.37 -11.07 -0.27
CA SER A 83 0.09 -11.93 -1.43
C SER A 83 -0.52 -11.18 -2.62
N PHE A 84 -0.99 -9.95 -2.40
CA PHE A 84 -1.52 -9.05 -3.43
C PHE A 84 -0.84 -7.67 -3.36
N PHE A 85 -1.48 -6.66 -2.77
CA PHE A 85 -0.99 -5.29 -2.71
C PHE A 85 -0.38 -4.95 -1.34
N GLY A 86 0.69 -4.17 -1.33
CA GLY A 86 1.14 -3.52 -0.10
C GLY A 86 0.21 -2.37 0.29
N LEU A 87 0.09 -1.37 -0.57
CA LEU A 87 -0.84 -0.25 -0.44
C LEU A 87 -1.70 -0.16 -1.71
N LEU A 88 -3.01 -0.22 -1.55
CA LEU A 88 -4.00 0.06 -2.59
C LEU A 88 -4.77 1.33 -2.21
N ALA A 89 -4.55 2.43 -2.92
CA ALA A 89 -5.26 3.69 -2.71
C ALA A 89 -6.10 4.04 -3.95
N GLN A 90 -7.36 4.40 -3.74
CA GLN A 90 -8.32 4.64 -4.80
C GLN A 90 -8.93 6.02 -4.62
N ASP A 91 -8.57 6.99 -5.49
CA ASP A 91 -9.05 8.39 -5.43
C ASP A 91 -8.97 8.95 -4.00
N ALA A 92 -7.83 8.77 -3.36
CA ALA A 92 -7.62 9.06 -1.95
C ALA A 92 -6.49 10.08 -1.76
N ARG A 93 -6.32 10.57 -0.54
CA ARG A 93 -5.17 11.36 -0.17
C ARG A 93 -4.30 10.61 0.83
N VAL A 94 -3.05 10.32 0.43
CA VAL A 94 -2.10 9.59 1.28
C VAL A 94 -0.79 10.36 1.39
N GLU A 95 -0.31 10.51 2.61
CA GLU A 95 1.02 11.03 2.90
C GLU A 95 1.84 9.95 3.58
N ALA A 96 3.01 9.63 3.00
CA ALA A 96 3.90 8.61 3.54
C ALA A 96 5.32 9.15 3.67
N LYS A 97 5.95 8.87 4.81
CA LYS A 97 7.32 9.26 5.09
C LYS A 97 8.10 8.11 5.73
N ASN A 98 9.36 7.94 5.31
CA ASN A 98 10.23 6.87 5.83
C ASN A 98 9.53 5.50 5.82
N THR A 99 8.82 5.18 4.75
CA THR A 99 7.99 3.97 4.66
C THR A 99 8.58 3.01 3.63
N VAL A 100 8.64 1.75 3.99
CA VAL A 100 9.07 0.66 3.11
C VAL A 100 7.85 -0.19 2.75
N ILE A 101 7.63 -0.40 1.46
CA ILE A 101 6.59 -1.33 0.97
C ILE A 101 7.28 -2.32 0.03
N ALA A 102 7.29 -3.61 0.41
CA ALA A 102 8.10 -4.57 -0.30
C ALA A 102 7.49 -5.98 -0.39
N ASN A 103 7.94 -6.72 -1.42
CA ASN A 103 7.62 -8.13 -1.64
C ASN A 103 6.11 -8.41 -1.68
N CYS A 104 5.45 -7.92 -2.72
CA CYS A 104 4.02 -8.09 -2.93
C CYS A 104 3.76 -8.91 -4.21
N GLY A 105 2.78 -9.79 -4.18
CA GLY A 105 2.45 -10.69 -5.29
C GLY A 105 1.88 -9.98 -6.52
N ASP A 106 1.30 -8.80 -6.32
CA ASP A 106 0.88 -7.88 -7.37
C ASP A 106 1.73 -6.59 -7.27
N HIS A 107 1.17 -5.41 -7.17
CA HIS A 107 1.92 -4.17 -6.99
C HIS A 107 2.27 -3.93 -5.51
N ALA A 108 3.47 -3.44 -5.22
CA ALA A 108 3.77 -2.94 -3.88
C ALA A 108 2.89 -1.72 -3.56
N VAL A 109 2.74 -0.81 -4.53
CA VAL A 109 1.86 0.36 -4.42
C VAL A 109 1.00 0.47 -5.67
N ALA A 110 -0.32 0.57 -5.49
CA ALA A 110 -1.28 0.85 -6.54
C ALA A 110 -2.09 2.11 -6.20
N LEU A 111 -1.91 3.17 -6.99
CA LEU A 111 -2.60 4.44 -6.89
C LEU A 111 -3.61 4.53 -8.03
N ARG A 112 -4.90 4.32 -7.73
CA ARG A 112 -5.92 4.12 -8.75
C ARG A 112 -7.01 5.17 -8.69
N TYR A 113 -7.54 5.48 -9.88
CA TYR A 113 -8.75 6.29 -10.06
C TYR A 113 -8.62 7.76 -9.66
N GLY A 114 -7.41 8.31 -9.63
CA GLY A 114 -7.16 9.67 -9.21
C GLY A 114 -6.57 9.78 -7.80
N GLY A 115 -6.58 11.00 -7.23
CA GLY A 115 -6.15 11.25 -5.85
C GLY A 115 -4.92 12.15 -5.72
N ASP A 116 -4.48 12.36 -4.48
CA ASP A 116 -3.38 13.25 -4.09
C ASP A 116 -2.40 12.52 -3.17
N TYR A 117 -1.17 12.33 -3.61
CA TYR A 117 -0.21 11.45 -2.97
C TYR A 117 1.13 12.14 -2.74
N LEU A 118 1.67 12.02 -1.53
CA LEU A 118 3.01 12.47 -1.17
C LEU A 118 3.80 11.33 -0.55
N PHE A 119 4.92 10.99 -1.17
CA PHE A 119 5.87 10.00 -0.66
C PHE A 119 7.24 10.64 -0.46
N GLU A 120 7.70 10.71 0.79
CA GLU A 120 8.99 11.28 1.16
C GLU A 120 9.89 10.22 1.79
N HIS A 121 11.10 10.05 1.26
CA HIS A 121 12.08 9.08 1.77
C HIS A 121 11.53 7.65 1.86
N CYS A 122 10.73 7.24 0.88
CA CYS A 122 10.12 5.92 0.84
C CYS A 122 10.93 4.95 -0.03
N THR A 123 10.69 3.65 0.18
CA THR A 123 11.24 2.60 -0.66
C THR A 123 10.13 1.64 -1.05
N PHE A 124 9.89 1.50 -2.36
CA PHE A 124 9.01 0.49 -2.92
C PHE A 124 9.89 -0.54 -3.63
N ALA A 125 10.01 -1.75 -3.06
CA ALA A 125 10.93 -2.76 -3.57
C ALA A 125 10.21 -4.09 -3.74
N ASN A 126 10.09 -4.58 -4.98
CA ASN A 126 9.32 -5.78 -5.22
C ASN A 126 10.15 -6.92 -5.85
N PHE A 127 10.65 -7.79 -4.99
CA PHE A 127 11.38 -9.01 -5.32
C PHE A 127 10.56 -10.27 -4.98
N TRP A 128 9.26 -10.22 -5.22
CA TRP A 128 8.36 -11.33 -5.00
C TRP A 128 8.84 -12.61 -5.68
N SER A 129 8.90 -13.72 -4.95
CA SER A 129 9.48 -15.00 -5.40
C SER A 129 8.57 -16.22 -5.24
N GLU A 130 7.39 -16.09 -4.63
CA GLU A 130 6.48 -17.21 -4.39
C GLU A 130 5.88 -17.78 -5.70
N ASN A 131 5.70 -16.94 -6.70
CA ASN A 131 5.28 -17.30 -8.04
C ASN A 131 5.77 -16.23 -9.05
N PRO A 132 5.74 -16.51 -10.37
CA PRO A 132 6.14 -15.52 -11.36
C PRO A 132 5.29 -14.24 -11.26
N ARG A 133 5.95 -13.12 -10.96
CA ARG A 133 5.34 -11.79 -10.95
C ARG A 133 5.32 -11.21 -12.38
N SER A 134 4.21 -10.61 -12.77
CA SER A 134 4.05 -9.92 -14.06
C SER A 134 3.61 -8.46 -13.89
N LYS A 135 3.43 -8.00 -12.66
CA LYS A 135 2.96 -6.65 -12.32
C LYS A 135 4.11 -5.80 -11.80
N THR A 136 4.10 -4.54 -12.16
CA THR A 136 5.10 -3.54 -11.76
C THR A 136 5.07 -3.28 -10.25
N THR A 137 6.14 -2.73 -9.70
CA THR A 137 6.18 -2.33 -8.28
C THR A 137 5.21 -1.21 -7.97
N LEU A 138 5.09 -0.22 -8.87
CA LEU A 138 4.17 0.91 -8.75
C LEU A 138 3.21 0.96 -9.95
N LEU A 139 1.91 0.98 -9.67
CA LEU A 139 0.86 1.29 -10.63
C LEU A 139 0.28 2.67 -10.34
N ILE A 140 0.16 3.50 -11.37
CA ILE A 140 -0.53 4.80 -11.37
C ILE A 140 -1.61 4.78 -12.43
N ASN A 141 -2.85 5.07 -12.03
CA ASN A 141 -3.98 5.13 -12.96
C ASN A 141 -4.98 6.19 -12.50
N ASN A 142 -5.45 7.04 -13.41
CA ASN A 142 -6.40 8.10 -13.08
C ASN A 142 -7.79 7.91 -13.72
N GLN A 143 -8.03 6.76 -14.31
CA GLN A 143 -9.26 6.46 -15.03
C GLN A 143 -9.90 5.14 -14.57
N PHE A 144 -11.20 5.07 -14.72
CA PHE A 144 -11.97 3.83 -14.54
C PHE A 144 -13.20 3.83 -15.45
N ARG A 145 -13.68 2.64 -15.77
CA ARG A 145 -14.83 2.46 -16.67
C ARG A 145 -15.99 1.82 -15.93
N VAL A 146 -17.16 2.46 -16.04
CA VAL A 146 -18.44 1.93 -15.51
C VAL A 146 -19.46 1.98 -16.62
N ASP A 147 -20.14 0.88 -16.89
CA ASP A 147 -21.19 0.75 -17.91
C ASP A 147 -20.79 1.30 -19.30
N GLY A 148 -19.52 1.13 -19.67
CA GLY A 148 -18.98 1.58 -20.96
C GLY A 148 -18.61 3.07 -21.00
N ILE A 149 -18.76 3.81 -19.91
CA ILE A 149 -18.40 5.22 -19.78
C ILE A 149 -17.05 5.33 -19.04
N ASP A 150 -16.09 6.06 -19.64
CA ASP A 150 -14.82 6.33 -19.03
C ASP A 150 -14.90 7.56 -18.12
N TYR A 151 -14.45 7.41 -16.90
CA TYR A 151 -14.32 8.48 -15.90
C TYR A 151 -12.85 8.74 -15.64
N VAL A 152 -12.46 9.99 -15.78
CA VAL A 152 -11.10 10.47 -15.48
C VAL A 152 -11.15 11.36 -14.26
N ARG A 153 -10.24 11.18 -13.33
CA ARG A 153 -10.11 11.97 -12.10
C ARG A 153 -8.80 12.73 -12.08
N ASP A 154 -8.78 13.81 -11.32
CA ASP A 154 -7.54 14.53 -11.06
C ASP A 154 -6.58 13.63 -10.30
N PHE A 155 -5.32 13.61 -10.76
CA PHE A 155 -4.27 12.82 -10.15
C PHE A 155 -3.05 13.70 -9.90
N ASN A 156 -2.59 13.72 -8.67
CA ASN A 156 -1.36 14.37 -8.27
C ASN A 156 -0.54 13.42 -7.40
N ALA A 157 0.70 13.15 -7.80
CA ALA A 157 1.61 12.35 -7.00
C ALA A 157 3.01 12.96 -7.00
N ARG A 158 3.59 13.07 -5.83
CA ARG A 158 4.94 13.56 -5.61
C ARG A 158 5.76 12.51 -4.87
N PHE A 159 6.93 12.21 -5.43
CA PHE A 159 7.89 11.26 -4.88
C PHE A 159 9.21 11.98 -4.62
N ASP A 160 9.50 12.27 -3.36
CA ASP A 160 10.73 12.94 -2.94
C ASP A 160 11.68 11.93 -2.31
N ASN A 161 12.91 11.84 -2.82
CA ASN A 161 13.94 10.92 -2.30
C ASN A 161 13.41 9.47 -2.15
N THR A 162 12.57 9.03 -3.07
CA THR A 162 11.92 7.72 -3.04
C THR A 162 12.59 6.77 -4.03
N ILE A 163 12.81 5.55 -3.61
CA ILE A 163 13.36 4.47 -4.42
C ILE A 163 12.22 3.56 -4.88
N ILE A 164 12.15 3.28 -6.18
CA ILE A 164 11.24 2.29 -6.77
C ILE A 164 12.11 1.30 -7.53
N TYR A 165 12.09 0.04 -7.10
CA TYR A 165 12.95 -1.00 -7.65
C TYR A 165 12.35 -2.39 -7.53
N GLY A 166 12.73 -3.32 -8.42
CA GLY A 166 12.27 -4.71 -8.36
C GLY A 166 12.99 -5.61 -9.35
N ALA A 167 12.40 -6.77 -9.62
CA ALA A 167 12.98 -7.81 -10.46
C ALA A 167 12.56 -7.75 -11.94
N LEU A 168 11.64 -6.85 -12.31
CA LEU A 168 11.21 -6.66 -13.69
C LEU A 168 12.02 -5.56 -14.38
N ASP A 169 12.04 -5.59 -15.70
CA ASP A 169 12.69 -4.56 -16.52
C ASP A 169 11.99 -3.20 -16.36
N GLU A 170 10.67 -3.22 -16.14
CA GLU A 170 9.84 -2.03 -15.91
C GLU A 170 9.13 -2.17 -14.54
N GLU A 171 9.33 -1.23 -13.64
CA GLU A 171 8.78 -1.25 -12.29
C GLU A 171 7.79 -0.12 -12.00
N VAL A 172 7.50 0.72 -13.00
CA VAL A 172 6.48 1.77 -12.92
C VAL A 172 5.56 1.65 -14.12
N GLU A 173 4.27 1.55 -13.87
CA GLU A 173 3.20 1.53 -14.87
C GLU A 173 2.32 2.77 -14.66
N ILE A 174 2.09 3.52 -15.74
CA ILE A 174 1.20 4.69 -15.77
C ILE A 174 0.17 4.47 -16.87
N ASP A 175 -1.10 4.37 -16.50
CA ASP A 175 -2.24 4.03 -17.37
C ASP A 175 -3.37 5.10 -17.29
#